data_d01a12f93725ab793f29cfc013fd15b7
#
_entry.id   d01a12f93725ab793f29cfc013fd15b7
#
_cell.length_a   1.000
_cell.length_b   1.000
_cell.length_c   1.000
_cell.angle_alpha   90.00
_cell.angle_beta   90.00
_cell.angle_gamma   90.00
#
_symmetry.space_group_name_H-M   'P 1'
#
loop_
_entity.id
_entity.type
_entity.pdbx_description
1 polymer ?
#
loop_
_entity_poly.entity_id
_entity_poly.type
_entity_poly.pdbx_seq_one_letter_code
_entity_poly.pdbx_strand_id
1 'polypeptide(L)'
;MDDDSSKALGLSDEAALAPLGNVIPPQLAAEIEAARSYRARSKAANTVRAYDSDWRQFEEWCWVRDLEPMPAMPEAVATYLASLAQAGRADSTIGRHLAAIAWHHRQAGQVAPQHRDPRDVIADTLAGIRREQRARPTRKKSAILAADLARMIAAAEGQSPRAIRDRAVMALGLAAALRRSELVALQLADLELVREGLKLTIRHSKTDQEGAGQVIAVPSGKVLKPGPRLNEWLSVRGGEAGPLFYRTDAQGMMTKEPMSDRSVARLIQRYAEKVGLDPAVVGAHSLRSGFLTEAAKAGASLPKMQEVSRQKKVEVLLGYVRDAALFENHAGERFL
;
A
#
# COMPACT_ATOMS: atom_id res chain seq x y z
N MET A 1 -34.06 -34.71 -65.33
CA MET A 1 -32.63 -34.63 -65.14
C MET A 1 -32.44 -33.66 -64.00
N ASP A 2 -32.85 -33.97 -62.84
CA ASP A 2 -32.28 -34.69 -61.72
C ASP A 2 -30.89 -34.19 -61.40
N ASP A 3 -30.80 -33.37 -60.43
CA ASP A 3 -29.56 -33.17 -59.70
C ASP A 3 -29.78 -33.39 -58.20
N ASP A 4 -29.35 -34.53 -57.79
CA ASP A 4 -29.33 -35.06 -56.43
C ASP A 4 -27.94 -34.68 -55.84
N SER A 5 -27.87 -33.53 -55.23
CA SER A 5 -26.65 -33.05 -54.55
C SER A 5 -26.91 -32.40 -53.19
N SER A 6 -27.88 -32.86 -52.45
CA SER A 6 -28.11 -32.38 -51.10
C SER A 6 -28.26 -33.49 -50.03
N LYS A 7 -27.34 -34.48 -50.14
CA LYS A 7 -27.23 -35.52 -49.10
C LYS A 7 -25.80 -35.74 -48.70
N ALA A 8 -25.21 -34.78 -48.01
CA ALA A 8 -24.03 -35.03 -47.16
C ALA A 8 -23.75 -33.82 -46.31
N LEU A 9 -24.45 -33.68 -45.21
CA LEU A 9 -24.02 -33.04 -43.94
C LEU A 9 -25.13 -33.18 -42.91
N GLY A 10 -25.41 -34.44 -42.60
CA GLY A 10 -26.21 -34.77 -41.44
C GLY A 10 -25.44 -34.58 -40.16
N LEU A 11 -25.12 -33.32 -39.84
CA LEU A 11 -24.82 -32.94 -38.49
C LEU A 11 -26.13 -32.54 -37.83
N SER A 12 -26.68 -33.46 -37.04
CA SER A 12 -27.85 -33.19 -36.20
C SER A 12 -27.51 -32.02 -35.27
N ASP A 13 -28.35 -30.98 -35.26
CA ASP A 13 -28.24 -29.83 -34.37
C ASP A 13 -28.27 -30.19 -32.87
N GLU A 14 -28.53 -31.44 -32.51
CA GLU A 14 -28.43 -31.94 -31.14
C GLU A 14 -26.98 -32.15 -30.62
N ALA A 15 -25.99 -32.25 -31.53
CA ALA A 15 -24.60 -32.40 -31.10
C ALA A 15 -23.92 -31.08 -30.71
N ALA A 16 -24.51 -29.93 -31.05
CA ALA A 16 -23.98 -28.61 -30.77
C ALA A 16 -24.32 -28.06 -29.37
N LEU A 17 -25.17 -28.73 -28.59
CA LEU A 17 -25.61 -28.32 -27.25
C LEU A 17 -25.33 -29.35 -26.16
N ALA A 18 -24.51 -30.36 -26.42
CA ALA A 18 -23.97 -31.16 -25.32
C ALA A 18 -23.07 -30.24 -24.44
N PRO A 19 -23.36 -30.10 -23.13
CA PRO A 19 -22.44 -29.39 -22.25
C PRO A 19 -21.09 -30.07 -22.40
N LEU A 20 -20.07 -29.30 -22.78
CA LEU A 20 -18.68 -29.76 -22.76
C LEU A 20 -18.48 -30.42 -21.40
N GLY A 21 -18.46 -31.75 -21.40
CA GLY A 21 -18.35 -32.53 -20.16
C GLY A 21 -17.15 -32.03 -19.39
N ASN A 22 -17.28 -31.91 -18.07
CA ASN A 22 -16.30 -31.40 -17.13
C ASN A 22 -14.97 -32.22 -17.08
N VAL A 23 -14.66 -32.95 -18.13
CA VAL A 23 -13.40 -33.72 -18.23
C VAL A 23 -12.36 -32.86 -18.94
N ILE A 24 -11.58 -32.20 -18.12
CA ILE A 24 -10.40 -31.48 -18.60
C ILE A 24 -9.40 -32.51 -19.17
N PRO A 25 -8.94 -32.36 -20.43
CA PRO A 25 -7.97 -33.27 -21.00
C PRO A 25 -6.72 -33.38 -20.14
N PRO A 26 -6.23 -34.60 -19.84
CA PRO A 26 -5.04 -34.77 -18.98
C PRO A 26 -3.81 -33.98 -19.42
N GLN A 27 -3.65 -33.73 -20.71
CA GLN A 27 -2.55 -32.93 -21.28
C GLN A 27 -2.61 -31.44 -20.86
N LEU A 28 -3.75 -30.93 -20.41
CA LEU A 28 -3.90 -29.55 -19.92
C LEU A 28 -3.72 -29.45 -18.40
N ALA A 29 -3.41 -30.53 -17.70
CA ALA A 29 -3.31 -30.52 -16.24
C ALA A 29 -2.22 -29.56 -15.74
N ALA A 30 -1.08 -29.49 -16.43
CA ALA A 30 0.02 -28.60 -16.09
C ALA A 30 -0.35 -27.11 -16.27
N GLU A 31 -1.01 -26.78 -17.37
CA GLU A 31 -1.48 -25.42 -17.68
C GLU A 31 -2.57 -24.96 -16.70
N ILE A 32 -3.43 -25.89 -16.30
CA ILE A 32 -4.48 -25.60 -15.31
C ILE A 32 -3.86 -25.34 -13.94
N GLU A 33 -2.90 -26.14 -13.53
CA GLU A 33 -2.21 -25.91 -12.27
C GLU A 33 -1.41 -24.61 -12.30
N ALA A 34 -0.76 -24.29 -13.42
CA ALA A 34 -0.14 -23.00 -13.64
C ALA A 34 -1.16 -21.84 -13.53
N ALA A 35 -2.33 -21.97 -14.17
CA ALA A 35 -3.41 -20.97 -14.09
C ALA A 35 -3.94 -20.81 -12.68
N ARG A 36 -4.12 -21.89 -11.92
CA ARG A 36 -4.48 -21.87 -10.49
C ARG A 36 -3.41 -21.14 -9.66
N SER A 37 -2.15 -21.43 -9.89
CA SER A 37 -1.02 -20.79 -9.23
C SER A 37 -0.95 -19.28 -9.54
N TYR A 38 -1.16 -18.86 -10.79
CA TYR A 38 -1.25 -17.44 -11.16
C TYR A 38 -2.46 -16.76 -10.51
N ARG A 39 -3.62 -17.43 -10.49
CA ARG A 39 -4.83 -16.92 -9.82
C ARG A 39 -4.60 -16.71 -8.31
N ALA A 40 -3.98 -17.67 -7.63
CA ALA A 40 -3.64 -17.56 -6.21
C ALA A 40 -2.69 -16.36 -5.93
N ARG A 41 -1.78 -16.06 -6.86
CA ARG A 41 -0.84 -14.92 -6.78
C ARG A 41 -1.39 -13.61 -7.35
N SER A 42 -2.63 -13.56 -7.83
CA SER A 42 -3.23 -12.35 -8.43
C SER A 42 -3.36 -11.17 -7.45
N LYS A 43 -3.30 -11.44 -6.14
CA LYS A 43 -3.33 -10.43 -5.09
C LYS A 43 -2.05 -10.46 -4.27
N ALA A 44 -1.54 -9.29 -3.91
CA ALA A 44 -0.42 -9.18 -2.99
C ALA A 44 -0.80 -9.78 -1.62
N ALA A 45 0.14 -10.46 -0.95
CA ALA A 45 -0.07 -11.11 0.35
C ALA A 45 -0.68 -10.17 1.42
N ASN A 46 -0.31 -8.89 1.42
CA ASN A 46 -0.89 -7.90 2.32
C ASN A 46 -2.37 -7.61 2.01
N THR A 47 -2.76 -7.67 0.73
CA THR A 47 -4.16 -7.50 0.31
C THR A 47 -4.99 -8.69 0.76
N VAL A 48 -4.47 -9.92 0.58
CA VAL A 48 -5.14 -11.14 1.05
C VAL A 48 -5.34 -11.09 2.56
N ARG A 49 -4.29 -10.81 3.32
CA ARG A 49 -4.39 -10.67 4.79
C ARG A 49 -5.41 -9.61 5.24
N ALA A 50 -5.50 -8.51 4.52
CA ALA A 50 -6.51 -7.48 4.81
C ALA A 50 -7.92 -7.99 4.48
N TYR A 51 -8.11 -8.68 3.36
CA TYR A 51 -9.38 -9.27 2.97
C TYR A 51 -9.84 -10.35 3.95
N ASP A 52 -8.93 -11.22 4.41
CA ASP A 52 -9.25 -12.26 5.40
C ASP A 52 -9.66 -11.64 6.75
N SER A 53 -9.01 -10.54 7.15
CA SER A 53 -9.40 -9.82 8.36
C SER A 53 -10.76 -9.14 8.22
N ASP A 54 -11.04 -8.52 7.07
CA ASP A 54 -12.31 -7.83 6.81
C ASP A 54 -13.46 -8.86 6.68
N TRP A 55 -13.18 -10.01 6.08
CA TRP A 55 -14.13 -11.12 5.95
C TRP A 55 -14.53 -11.67 7.32
N ARG A 56 -13.58 -11.97 8.19
CA ARG A 56 -13.87 -12.45 9.55
C ARG A 56 -14.75 -11.48 10.33
N GLN A 57 -14.54 -10.16 10.17
CA GLN A 57 -15.40 -9.14 10.80
C GLN A 57 -16.81 -9.17 10.22
N PHE A 58 -16.96 -9.43 8.91
CA PHE A 58 -18.27 -9.59 8.29
C PHE A 58 -18.98 -10.87 8.75
N GLU A 59 -18.28 -12.01 8.81
CA GLU A 59 -18.80 -13.28 9.34
C GLU A 59 -19.30 -13.10 10.78
N GLU A 60 -18.46 -12.54 11.66
CA GLU A 60 -18.84 -12.28 13.05
C GLU A 60 -20.07 -11.36 13.16
N TRP A 61 -20.13 -10.31 12.31
CA TRP A 61 -21.28 -9.40 12.26
C TRP A 61 -22.57 -10.12 11.81
N CYS A 62 -22.48 -11.04 10.86
CA CYS A 62 -23.59 -11.87 10.39
C CYS A 62 -24.06 -12.83 11.50
N TRP A 63 -23.16 -13.60 12.10
CA TRP A 63 -23.49 -14.58 13.12
C TRP A 63 -24.20 -13.98 14.34
N VAL A 64 -23.77 -12.82 14.80
CA VAL A 64 -24.43 -12.10 15.89
C VAL A 64 -25.90 -11.71 15.55
N ARG A 65 -26.27 -11.76 14.26
CA ARG A 65 -27.58 -11.34 13.75
C ARG A 65 -28.37 -12.47 13.09
N ASP A 66 -27.91 -13.71 13.27
CA ASP A 66 -28.52 -14.91 12.65
C ASP A 66 -28.66 -14.78 11.11
N LEU A 67 -27.64 -14.15 10.47
CA LEU A 67 -27.58 -13.98 9.02
C LEU A 67 -26.54 -14.92 8.42
N GLU A 68 -26.83 -15.45 7.23
CA GLU A 68 -25.90 -16.28 6.46
C GLU A 68 -24.84 -15.40 5.77
N PRO A 69 -23.53 -15.59 6.07
CA PRO A 69 -22.46 -14.81 5.43
C PRO A 69 -22.12 -15.29 4.01
N MET A 70 -22.45 -16.57 3.66
CA MET A 70 -22.09 -17.19 2.39
C MET A 70 -23.17 -18.18 1.92
N PRO A 71 -23.89 -17.87 0.84
CA PRO A 71 -23.88 -16.66 0.03
C PRO A 71 -24.63 -15.49 0.69
N ALA A 72 -23.96 -14.38 0.92
CA ALA A 72 -24.58 -13.23 1.57
C ALA A 72 -25.65 -12.55 0.71
N MET A 73 -26.75 -12.13 1.34
CA MET A 73 -27.78 -11.32 0.69
C MET A 73 -27.29 -9.88 0.47
N PRO A 74 -27.64 -9.23 -0.65
CA PRO A 74 -27.28 -7.82 -0.90
C PRO A 74 -27.68 -6.88 0.23
N GLU A 75 -28.86 -7.05 0.79
CA GLU A 75 -29.39 -6.25 1.90
C GLU A 75 -28.57 -6.40 3.19
N ALA A 76 -28.10 -7.62 3.49
CA ALA A 76 -27.22 -7.87 4.63
C ALA A 76 -25.87 -7.16 4.45
N VAL A 77 -25.30 -7.22 3.24
CA VAL A 77 -24.06 -6.52 2.91
C VAL A 77 -24.23 -5.00 3.02
N ALA A 78 -25.30 -4.44 2.44
CA ALA A 78 -25.58 -3.00 2.52
C ALA A 78 -25.74 -2.53 3.99
N THR A 79 -26.45 -3.31 4.82
CA THR A 79 -26.63 -3.04 6.25
C THR A 79 -25.30 -3.10 7.01
N TYR A 80 -24.45 -4.08 6.69
CA TYR A 80 -23.08 -4.14 7.26
C TYR A 80 -22.25 -2.92 6.90
N LEU A 81 -22.25 -2.50 5.62
CA LEU A 81 -21.51 -1.30 5.19
C LEU A 81 -22.02 -0.03 5.89
N ALA A 82 -23.33 0.10 6.08
CA ALA A 82 -23.93 1.18 6.85
C ALA A 82 -23.49 1.14 8.33
N SER A 83 -23.41 -0.04 8.95
CA SER A 83 -22.91 -0.18 10.34
C SER A 83 -21.44 0.26 10.48
N LEU A 84 -20.61 -0.02 9.49
CA LEU A 84 -19.22 0.45 9.46
C LEU A 84 -19.15 1.99 9.36
N ALA A 85 -20.05 2.60 8.56
CA ALA A 85 -20.13 4.04 8.42
C ALA A 85 -20.56 4.71 9.73
N GLN A 86 -21.57 4.15 10.43
CA GLN A 86 -22.00 4.59 11.76
C GLN A 86 -20.89 4.45 12.81
N ALA A 87 -20.07 3.39 12.71
CA ALA A 87 -18.88 3.22 13.54
C ALA A 87 -17.71 4.16 13.14
N GLY A 88 -17.92 5.12 12.24
CA GLY A 88 -16.94 6.12 11.84
C GLY A 88 -15.82 5.59 10.94
N ARG A 89 -16.00 4.44 10.29
CA ARG A 89 -15.00 3.92 9.35
C ARG A 89 -14.94 4.79 8.08
N ALA A 90 -13.73 5.02 7.57
CA ALA A 90 -13.53 5.79 6.34
C ALA A 90 -14.08 5.07 5.10
N ASP A 91 -14.55 5.81 4.08
CA ASP A 91 -15.05 5.28 2.79
C ASP A 91 -14.11 4.25 2.16
N SER A 92 -12.80 4.53 2.15
CA SER A 92 -11.80 3.59 1.61
C SER A 92 -11.74 2.26 2.39
N THR A 93 -12.00 2.29 3.70
CA THR A 93 -12.09 1.08 4.53
C THR A 93 -13.36 0.32 4.20
N ILE A 94 -14.50 1.01 4.14
CA ILE A 94 -15.81 0.43 3.79
C ILE A 94 -15.76 -0.23 2.40
N GLY A 95 -15.20 0.47 1.41
CA GLY A 95 -15.01 -0.09 0.07
C GLY A 95 -14.09 -1.33 0.05
N ARG A 96 -13.08 -1.40 0.96
CA ARG A 96 -12.24 -2.59 1.09
C ARG A 96 -13.02 -3.77 1.68
N HIS A 97 -13.87 -3.56 2.66
CA HIS A 97 -14.75 -4.61 3.21
C HIS A 97 -15.66 -5.19 2.13
N LEU A 98 -16.30 -4.37 1.29
CA LEU A 98 -17.07 -4.84 0.15
C LEU A 98 -16.21 -5.67 -0.82
N ALA A 99 -15.01 -5.19 -1.15
CA ALA A 99 -14.10 -5.91 -2.02
C ALA A 99 -13.65 -7.25 -1.42
N ALA A 100 -13.48 -7.33 -0.09
CA ALA A 100 -13.18 -8.57 0.63
C ALA A 100 -14.34 -9.55 0.56
N ILE A 101 -15.57 -9.12 0.83
CA ILE A 101 -16.78 -9.93 0.71
C ILE A 101 -16.91 -10.50 -0.70
N ALA A 102 -16.75 -9.65 -1.71
CA ALA A 102 -16.80 -10.06 -3.11
C ALA A 102 -15.68 -11.05 -3.48
N TRP A 103 -14.51 -10.88 -2.92
CA TRP A 103 -13.35 -11.77 -3.17
C TRP A 103 -13.60 -13.15 -2.56
N HIS A 104 -14.05 -13.24 -1.30
CA HIS A 104 -14.35 -14.51 -0.64
C HIS A 104 -15.48 -15.28 -1.33
N HIS A 105 -16.56 -14.60 -1.77
CA HIS A 105 -17.63 -15.24 -2.58
C HIS A 105 -17.05 -15.88 -3.85
N ARG A 106 -16.22 -15.13 -4.61
CA ARG A 106 -15.58 -15.69 -5.81
C ARG A 106 -14.62 -16.85 -5.53
N GLN A 107 -13.93 -16.84 -4.39
CA GLN A 107 -13.08 -17.98 -3.99
C GLN A 107 -13.91 -19.22 -3.66
N ALA A 108 -15.11 -19.05 -3.09
CA ALA A 108 -16.07 -20.11 -2.81
C ALA A 108 -16.90 -20.53 -4.03
N GLY A 109 -16.59 -20.01 -5.24
CA GLY A 109 -17.37 -20.32 -6.45
C GLY A 109 -18.75 -19.64 -6.51
N GLN A 110 -19.00 -18.68 -5.62
CA GLN A 110 -20.27 -17.95 -5.55
C GLN A 110 -20.20 -16.63 -6.32
N VAL A 111 -21.33 -16.19 -6.85
CA VAL A 111 -21.47 -14.86 -7.44
C VAL A 111 -21.39 -13.82 -6.32
N ALA A 112 -20.57 -12.79 -6.51
CA ALA A 112 -20.44 -11.73 -5.52
C ALA A 112 -21.76 -10.99 -5.30
N PRO A 113 -22.10 -10.59 -4.04
CA PRO A 113 -23.41 -10.01 -3.70
C PRO A 113 -23.82 -8.83 -4.58
N GLN A 114 -22.90 -7.92 -4.90
CA GLN A 114 -23.21 -6.78 -5.78
C GLN A 114 -23.59 -7.16 -7.22
N HIS A 115 -23.31 -8.37 -7.67
CA HIS A 115 -23.74 -8.88 -8.98
C HIS A 115 -25.06 -9.68 -8.91
N ARG A 116 -25.63 -9.83 -7.71
CA ARG A 116 -26.93 -10.42 -7.43
C ARG A 116 -27.89 -9.39 -6.83
N ASP A 117 -27.60 -8.12 -7.02
CA ASP A 117 -28.32 -6.96 -6.44
C ASP A 117 -29.12 -6.24 -7.54
N PRO A 118 -30.34 -6.74 -7.89
CA PRO A 118 -31.14 -6.17 -8.97
C PRO A 118 -31.75 -4.79 -8.61
N ARG A 119 -31.64 -4.35 -7.35
CA ARG A 119 -32.15 -3.08 -6.86
C ARG A 119 -31.05 -2.09 -6.50
N ASP A 120 -29.80 -2.41 -6.81
CA ASP A 120 -28.62 -1.58 -6.54
C ASP A 120 -28.48 -1.13 -5.06
N VAL A 121 -29.03 -1.91 -4.11
CA VAL A 121 -29.07 -1.58 -2.68
C VAL A 121 -27.67 -1.33 -2.12
N ILE A 122 -26.69 -2.13 -2.53
CA ILE A 122 -25.28 -1.97 -2.12
C ILE A 122 -24.71 -0.68 -2.71
N ALA A 123 -24.92 -0.44 -4.00
CA ALA A 123 -24.37 0.71 -4.72
C ALA A 123 -24.94 2.02 -4.17
N ASP A 124 -26.25 2.08 -3.96
CA ASP A 124 -26.95 3.26 -3.42
C ASP A 124 -26.54 3.53 -1.98
N THR A 125 -26.42 2.50 -1.14
CA THR A 125 -25.91 2.64 0.23
C THR A 125 -24.51 3.23 0.25
N LEU A 126 -23.60 2.74 -0.58
CA LEU A 126 -22.26 3.30 -0.70
C LEU A 126 -22.24 4.74 -1.20
N ALA A 127 -23.10 5.07 -2.17
CA ALA A 127 -23.22 6.44 -2.69
C ALA A 127 -23.71 7.40 -1.60
N GLY A 128 -24.68 6.99 -0.78
CA GLY A 128 -25.17 7.72 0.36
C GLY A 128 -24.09 7.95 1.42
N ILE A 129 -23.37 6.89 1.82
CA ILE A 129 -22.24 6.96 2.76
C ILE A 129 -21.18 7.94 2.26
N ARG A 130 -20.77 7.86 0.98
CA ARG A 130 -19.78 8.75 0.39
C ARG A 130 -20.22 10.21 0.39
N ARG A 131 -21.50 10.47 0.11
CA ARG A 131 -22.06 11.83 0.14
C ARG A 131 -21.99 12.41 1.55
N GLU A 132 -22.37 11.65 2.55
CA GLU A 132 -22.31 12.06 3.96
C GLU A 132 -20.85 12.27 4.43
N GLN A 133 -19.95 11.36 4.08
CA GLN A 133 -18.55 11.43 4.52
C GLN A 133 -17.74 12.53 3.81
N ARG A 134 -18.14 12.98 2.60
CA ARG A 134 -17.51 14.15 1.93
C ARG A 134 -17.60 15.43 2.76
N ALA A 135 -18.63 15.55 3.57
CA ALA A 135 -18.80 16.70 4.47
C ALA A 135 -17.89 16.62 5.73
N ARG A 136 -17.30 15.47 6.02
CA ARG A 136 -16.43 15.27 7.19
C ARG A 136 -14.98 15.55 6.80
N PRO A 137 -14.26 16.45 7.52
CA PRO A 137 -12.86 16.69 7.23
C PRO A 137 -12.04 15.39 7.45
N THR A 138 -11.40 14.89 6.39
CA THR A 138 -10.48 13.75 6.51
C THR A 138 -9.20 14.22 7.21
N ARG A 139 -8.89 13.68 8.37
CA ARG A 139 -7.58 13.85 9.03
C ARG A 139 -6.50 13.18 8.19
N LYS A 140 -5.91 13.91 7.25
CA LYS A 140 -4.70 13.47 6.56
C LYS A 140 -3.56 13.38 7.56
N LYS A 141 -2.69 12.36 7.43
CA LYS A 141 -1.45 12.31 8.19
C LYS A 141 -0.58 13.52 7.83
N SER A 142 -0.07 14.20 8.85
CA SER A 142 0.81 15.35 8.67
C SER A 142 2.15 14.92 8.08
N ALA A 143 2.73 15.77 7.23
CA ALA A 143 4.10 15.61 6.76
C ALA A 143 5.07 15.87 7.94
N ILE A 144 6.16 15.10 8.03
CA ILE A 144 7.27 15.39 8.93
C ILE A 144 8.32 16.13 8.10
N LEU A 145 8.50 17.41 8.36
CA LEU A 145 9.47 18.23 7.65
C LEU A 145 10.90 17.92 8.12
N ALA A 146 11.90 18.37 7.34
CA ALA A 146 13.31 18.08 7.61
C ALA A 146 13.76 18.60 8.99
N ALA A 147 13.27 19.77 9.41
CA ALA A 147 13.59 20.35 10.73
C ALA A 147 13.03 19.49 11.89
N ASP A 148 11.78 19.04 11.77
CA ASP A 148 11.17 18.16 12.78
C ASP A 148 11.87 16.81 12.82
N LEU A 149 12.20 16.25 11.65
CA LEU A 149 12.93 15.00 11.58
C LEU A 149 14.34 15.11 12.18
N ALA A 150 15.03 16.25 12.00
CA ALA A 150 16.32 16.49 12.64
C ALA A 150 16.21 16.47 14.17
N ARG A 151 15.13 17.07 14.73
CA ARG A 151 14.83 17.01 16.18
C ARG A 151 14.54 15.57 16.63
N MET A 152 13.75 14.83 15.87
CA MET A 152 13.45 13.42 16.16
C MET A 152 14.70 12.55 16.15
N ILE A 153 15.59 12.76 15.18
CA ILE A 153 16.86 12.05 15.07
C ILE A 153 17.76 12.40 16.27
N ALA A 154 17.81 13.67 16.68
CA ALA A 154 18.56 14.09 17.87
C ALA A 154 17.98 13.45 19.15
N ALA A 155 16.66 13.32 19.25
CA ALA A 155 16.00 12.65 20.38
C ALA A 155 16.20 11.12 20.41
N ALA A 156 16.75 10.52 19.35
CA ALA A 156 17.20 9.12 19.32
C ALA A 156 18.63 9.00 19.91
N GLU A 157 18.77 9.36 21.18
CA GLU A 157 20.03 9.40 21.88
C GLU A 157 20.63 8.01 22.15
N GLY A 158 21.96 8.01 22.43
CA GLY A 158 22.72 6.83 22.86
C GLY A 158 23.28 6.01 21.70
N GLN A 159 24.08 5.00 22.10
CA GLN A 159 24.84 4.13 21.20
C GLN A 159 24.27 2.70 21.13
N SER A 160 23.05 2.48 21.63
CA SER A 160 22.41 1.18 21.50
C SER A 160 22.13 0.86 20.03
N PRO A 161 22.18 -0.43 19.63
CA PRO A 161 21.83 -0.84 18.26
C PRO A 161 20.49 -0.29 17.79
N ARG A 162 19.49 -0.20 18.70
CA ARG A 162 18.18 0.39 18.42
C ARG A 162 18.29 1.87 18.07
N ALA A 163 19.02 2.67 18.86
CA ALA A 163 19.12 4.12 18.64
C ALA A 163 19.83 4.42 17.31
N ILE A 164 20.93 3.72 17.04
CA ILE A 164 21.71 3.86 15.80
C ILE A 164 20.85 3.49 14.59
N ARG A 165 20.16 2.33 14.65
CA ARG A 165 19.23 1.90 13.60
C ARG A 165 18.12 2.92 13.36
N ASP A 166 17.50 3.40 14.43
CA ASP A 166 16.33 4.28 14.34
C ASP A 166 16.70 5.62 13.69
N ARG A 167 17.90 6.16 13.97
CA ARG A 167 18.45 7.33 13.27
C ARG A 167 18.62 7.08 11.77
N ALA A 168 19.20 5.93 11.39
CA ALA A 168 19.40 5.56 9.99
C ALA A 168 18.05 5.36 9.26
N VAL A 169 17.08 4.68 9.87
CA VAL A 169 15.72 4.46 9.34
C VAL A 169 15.01 5.79 9.08
N MET A 170 15.06 6.73 10.03
CA MET A 170 14.45 8.05 9.90
C MET A 170 15.09 8.87 8.79
N ALA A 171 16.41 8.96 8.77
CA ALA A 171 17.13 9.74 7.77
C ALA A 171 16.95 9.20 6.36
N LEU A 172 17.10 7.87 6.17
CA LEU A 172 16.96 7.23 4.87
C LEU A 172 15.51 7.26 4.38
N GLY A 173 14.55 7.02 5.28
CA GLY A 173 13.13 6.99 4.95
C GLY A 173 12.62 8.31 4.35
N LEU A 174 13.07 9.46 4.87
CA LEU A 174 12.76 10.76 4.28
C LEU A 174 13.61 10.99 3.02
N ALA A 175 14.94 10.87 3.09
CA ALA A 175 15.84 11.26 2.01
C ALA A 175 15.60 10.49 0.70
N ALA A 176 15.13 9.24 0.77
CA ALA A 176 14.78 8.41 -0.37
C ALA A 176 13.26 8.36 -0.65
N ALA A 177 12.47 9.16 0.06
CA ALA A 177 11.00 9.17 -0.05
C ALA A 177 10.36 7.77 -0.01
N LEU A 178 10.90 6.86 0.83
CA LEU A 178 10.53 5.46 0.85
C LEU A 178 9.10 5.23 1.37
N ARG A 179 8.39 4.32 0.73
CA ARG A 179 7.21 3.72 1.35
C ARG A 179 7.65 2.82 2.51
N ARG A 180 6.81 2.69 3.52
CA ARG A 180 7.06 1.82 4.68
C ARG A 180 7.49 0.40 4.29
N SER A 181 6.79 -0.18 3.33
CA SER A 181 7.10 -1.52 2.83
C SER A 181 8.40 -1.59 2.04
N GLU A 182 8.75 -0.55 1.29
CA GLU A 182 10.03 -0.46 0.57
C GLU A 182 11.20 -0.39 1.56
N LEU A 183 11.08 0.46 2.59
CA LEU A 183 12.12 0.64 3.60
C LEU A 183 12.49 -0.67 4.33
N VAL A 184 11.50 -1.46 4.72
CA VAL A 184 11.74 -2.73 5.43
C VAL A 184 12.13 -3.89 4.50
N ALA A 185 11.85 -3.77 3.20
CA ALA A 185 12.21 -4.77 2.21
C ALA A 185 13.66 -4.63 1.71
N LEU A 186 14.33 -3.50 1.98
CA LEU A 186 15.71 -3.28 1.58
C LEU A 186 16.64 -4.37 2.12
N GLN A 187 17.48 -4.88 1.24
CA GLN A 187 18.56 -5.80 1.56
C GLN A 187 19.89 -5.03 1.58
N LEU A 188 20.91 -5.58 2.23
CA LEU A 188 22.26 -4.98 2.20
C LEU A 188 22.77 -4.84 0.76
N ALA A 189 22.50 -5.82 -0.09
CA ALA A 189 22.91 -5.83 -1.50
C ALA A 189 22.18 -4.78 -2.37
N ASP A 190 21.15 -4.10 -1.84
CA ASP A 190 20.45 -3.02 -2.55
C ASP A 190 21.14 -1.66 -2.39
N LEU A 191 22.20 -1.61 -1.60
CA LEU A 191 22.90 -0.41 -1.22
C LEU A 191 24.28 -0.34 -1.90
N GLU A 192 24.52 0.75 -2.61
CA GLU A 192 25.84 1.12 -3.14
C GLU A 192 26.24 2.49 -2.57
N LEU A 193 27.37 2.52 -1.84
CA LEU A 193 27.95 3.76 -1.35
C LEU A 193 28.81 4.38 -2.45
N VAL A 194 28.56 5.65 -2.76
CA VAL A 194 29.30 6.41 -3.76
C VAL A 194 29.80 7.73 -3.15
N ARG A 195 30.71 8.40 -3.83
CA ARG A 195 31.30 9.67 -3.35
C ARG A 195 30.23 10.73 -3.07
N GLU A 196 29.21 10.80 -3.90
CA GLU A 196 28.14 11.80 -3.85
C GLU A 196 27.06 11.47 -2.82
N GLY A 197 26.99 10.19 -2.36
CA GLY A 197 25.96 9.72 -1.43
C GLY A 197 25.72 8.23 -1.50
N LEU A 198 24.48 7.84 -1.75
CA LEU A 198 24.05 6.45 -1.85
C LEU A 198 23.25 6.21 -3.15
N LYS A 199 23.40 5.02 -3.73
CA LYS A 199 22.44 4.48 -4.68
C LYS A 199 21.66 3.37 -3.99
N LEU A 200 20.34 3.40 -4.12
CA LEU A 200 19.43 2.39 -3.57
C LEU A 200 18.67 1.71 -4.70
N THR A 201 18.74 0.39 -4.74
CA THR A 201 17.92 -0.43 -5.64
C THR A 201 16.61 -0.79 -4.95
N ILE A 202 15.49 -0.31 -5.46
CA ILE A 202 14.15 -0.66 -4.98
C ILE A 202 13.63 -1.78 -5.86
N ARG A 203 13.78 -3.04 -5.43
CA ARG A 203 13.42 -4.24 -6.21
C ARG A 203 11.92 -4.41 -6.41
N HIS A 204 11.11 -4.06 -5.40
CA HIS A 204 9.66 -4.21 -5.42
C HIS A 204 8.99 -2.95 -4.90
N SER A 205 8.27 -2.28 -5.76
CA SER A 205 7.40 -1.17 -5.39
C SER A 205 5.94 -1.55 -5.64
N LYS A 206 5.01 -1.04 -4.82
CA LYS A 206 3.55 -1.22 -5.04
C LYS A 206 3.12 -0.80 -6.45
N THR A 207 3.93 -0.01 -7.12
CA THR A 207 3.67 0.54 -8.46
C THR A 207 4.52 -0.12 -9.56
N ASP A 208 5.48 -0.96 -9.22
CA ASP A 208 6.30 -1.73 -10.15
C ASP A 208 5.72 -3.15 -10.22
N GLN A 209 4.80 -3.35 -11.15
CA GLN A 209 4.15 -4.65 -11.37
C GLN A 209 4.99 -5.57 -12.25
N GLU A 210 5.96 -5.02 -12.98
CA GLU A 210 6.84 -5.75 -13.89
C GLU A 210 8.12 -6.25 -13.19
N GLY A 211 8.41 -5.75 -11.96
CA GLY A 211 9.56 -6.20 -11.17
C GLY A 211 10.91 -5.75 -11.73
N ALA A 212 10.93 -4.74 -12.60
CA ALA A 212 12.16 -4.21 -13.19
C ALA A 212 13.12 -3.59 -12.16
N GLY A 213 12.59 -3.22 -11.00
CA GLY A 213 13.32 -2.49 -9.98
C GLY A 213 13.65 -1.04 -10.41
N GLN A 214 13.98 -0.20 -9.48
CA GLN A 214 14.40 1.18 -9.76
C GLN A 214 15.57 1.57 -8.87
N VAL A 215 16.63 2.12 -9.46
CA VAL A 215 17.73 2.72 -8.73
C VAL A 215 17.41 4.19 -8.46
N ILE A 216 17.54 4.61 -7.21
CA ILE A 216 17.40 6.01 -6.79
C ILE A 216 18.69 6.49 -6.14
N ALA A 217 19.05 7.75 -6.40
CA ALA A 217 20.18 8.42 -5.78
C ALA A 217 19.71 9.17 -4.52
N VAL A 218 20.47 9.03 -3.44
CA VAL A 218 20.28 9.76 -2.17
C VAL A 218 21.54 10.55 -1.88
N PRO A 219 21.52 11.88 -2.03
CA PRO A 219 22.69 12.73 -1.72
C PRO A 219 23.12 12.60 -0.25
N SER A 220 24.40 12.81 0.04
CA SER A 220 24.97 12.75 1.40
C SER A 220 24.25 13.68 2.38
N GLY A 221 23.83 14.87 1.91
CA GLY A 221 23.08 15.86 2.69
C GLY A 221 23.84 16.43 3.87
N LYS A 222 23.54 17.69 4.23
CA LYS A 222 24.23 18.37 5.35
C LYS A 222 23.46 18.29 6.67
N VAL A 223 22.12 18.24 6.62
CA VAL A 223 21.25 18.29 7.81
C VAL A 223 20.95 16.89 8.34
N LEU A 224 20.28 16.06 7.56
CA LEU A 224 19.87 14.73 7.99
C LEU A 224 20.97 13.68 7.90
N LYS A 225 21.99 13.92 7.05
CA LYS A 225 23.18 13.08 6.87
C LYS A 225 22.85 11.58 6.71
N PRO A 226 22.02 11.18 5.71
CA PRO A 226 21.59 9.79 5.57
C PRO A 226 22.75 8.81 5.37
N GLY A 227 23.79 9.19 4.61
CA GLY A 227 24.98 8.38 4.38
C GLY A 227 25.75 8.08 5.67
N PRO A 228 26.25 9.11 6.41
CA PRO A 228 26.92 8.91 7.68
C PRO A 228 26.14 8.08 8.71
N ARG A 229 24.82 8.32 8.84
CA ARG A 229 23.97 7.55 9.77
C ARG A 229 23.79 6.10 9.34
N LEU A 230 23.71 5.87 8.04
CA LEU A 230 23.65 4.52 7.52
C LEU A 230 24.98 3.79 7.74
N ASN A 231 26.13 4.45 7.54
CA ASN A 231 27.45 3.88 7.83
C ASN A 231 27.59 3.51 9.31
N GLU A 232 27.12 4.37 10.22
CA GLU A 232 27.08 4.07 11.66
C GLU A 232 26.23 2.82 11.93
N TRP A 233 25.08 2.69 11.27
CA TRP A 233 24.24 1.49 11.38
C TRP A 233 24.94 0.25 10.80
N LEU A 234 25.58 0.35 9.64
CA LEU A 234 26.27 -0.77 8.99
C LEU A 234 27.42 -1.32 9.85
N SER A 235 28.13 -0.44 10.59
CA SER A 235 29.17 -0.90 11.52
C SER A 235 28.63 -1.74 12.67
N VAL A 236 27.38 -1.53 13.09
CA VAL A 236 26.70 -2.32 14.13
C VAL A 236 26.02 -3.55 13.54
N ARG A 237 25.42 -3.39 12.35
CA ARG A 237 24.69 -4.46 11.65
C ARG A 237 25.61 -5.58 11.19
N GLY A 238 26.80 -5.25 10.75
CA GLY A 238 27.73 -6.17 10.10
C GLY A 238 27.48 -6.37 8.61
N GLY A 239 28.43 -7.06 7.95
CA GLY A 239 28.46 -7.27 6.49
C GLY A 239 27.68 -8.48 5.98
N GLU A 240 27.02 -9.25 6.82
CA GLU A 240 26.29 -10.45 6.43
C GLU A 240 25.14 -10.09 5.43
N ALA A 241 24.94 -10.96 4.41
CA ALA A 241 23.83 -10.82 3.49
C ALA A 241 22.49 -10.88 4.24
N GLY A 242 21.49 -10.15 3.74
CA GLY A 242 20.16 -10.15 4.35
C GLY A 242 19.56 -8.74 4.51
N PRO A 243 18.50 -8.59 5.33
CA PRO A 243 17.77 -7.32 5.50
C PRO A 243 18.68 -6.17 5.90
N LEU A 244 18.49 -4.99 5.28
CA LEU A 244 19.25 -3.80 5.66
C LEU A 244 18.96 -3.40 7.11
N PHE A 245 17.68 -3.48 7.54
CA PHE A 245 17.28 -3.14 8.89
C PHE A 245 16.74 -4.35 9.64
N TYR A 246 17.42 -4.72 10.71
CA TYR A 246 17.01 -5.76 11.62
C TYR A 246 16.05 -5.26 12.70
N ARG A 247 15.21 -6.15 13.19
CA ARG A 247 14.42 -5.94 14.39
C ARG A 247 15.32 -5.84 15.62
N THR A 248 14.87 -5.14 16.67
CA THR A 248 15.48 -5.19 18.00
C THR A 248 14.48 -5.73 19.02
N ASP A 249 14.99 -6.45 20.01
CA ASP A 249 14.21 -6.95 21.15
C ASP A 249 13.78 -5.81 22.11
N ALA A 250 13.19 -6.19 23.25
CA ALA A 250 12.73 -5.21 24.26
C ALA A 250 13.92 -4.45 24.90
N GLN A 251 15.07 -5.09 25.03
CA GLN A 251 16.31 -4.51 25.57
C GLN A 251 17.05 -3.61 24.59
N GLY A 252 16.63 -3.60 23.33
CA GLY A 252 17.24 -2.78 22.26
C GLY A 252 18.38 -3.49 21.54
N MET A 253 18.61 -4.76 21.82
CA MET A 253 19.60 -5.58 21.14
C MET A 253 19.10 -6.00 19.76
N MET A 254 20.02 -6.12 18.81
CA MET A 254 19.70 -6.54 17.45
C MET A 254 19.37 -8.03 17.40
N THR A 255 18.25 -8.35 16.73
CA THR A 255 17.91 -9.71 16.31
C THR A 255 18.29 -9.89 14.84
N LYS A 256 18.47 -11.11 14.36
CA LYS A 256 18.70 -11.34 12.91
C LYS A 256 17.41 -11.39 12.08
N GLU A 257 16.27 -11.01 12.65
CA GLU A 257 14.99 -10.94 11.98
C GLU A 257 14.80 -9.58 11.28
N PRO A 258 14.11 -9.55 10.12
CA PRO A 258 13.82 -8.30 9.43
C PRO A 258 12.90 -7.39 10.26
N MET A 259 13.11 -6.11 10.17
CA MET A 259 12.23 -5.10 10.76
C MET A 259 10.86 -5.14 10.07
N SER A 260 9.75 -5.14 10.83
CA SER A 260 8.42 -5.09 10.27
C SER A 260 8.01 -3.67 9.88
N ASP A 261 7.11 -3.56 8.90
CA ASP A 261 6.55 -2.27 8.46
C ASP A 261 5.77 -1.55 9.59
N ARG A 262 5.14 -2.31 10.50
CA ARG A 262 4.47 -1.78 11.70
C ARG A 262 5.47 -1.18 12.68
N SER A 263 6.69 -1.74 12.78
CA SER A 263 7.75 -1.22 13.63
C SER A 263 8.21 0.16 13.17
N VAL A 264 8.26 0.43 11.85
CA VAL A 264 8.56 1.76 11.32
C VAL A 264 7.53 2.80 11.77
N ALA A 265 6.23 2.47 11.68
CA ALA A 265 5.20 3.40 12.12
C ALA A 265 5.31 3.73 13.62
N ARG A 266 5.54 2.71 14.46
CA ARG A 266 5.72 2.88 15.91
C ARG A 266 7.00 3.68 16.25
N LEU A 267 8.07 3.47 15.49
CA LEU A 267 9.30 4.23 15.62
C LEU A 267 9.03 5.73 15.38
N ILE A 268 8.41 6.07 14.25
CA ILE A 268 8.09 7.46 13.92
C ILE A 268 7.20 8.09 14.98
N GLN A 269 6.14 7.41 15.43
CA GLN A 269 5.24 7.90 16.48
C GLN A 269 5.97 8.17 17.80
N ARG A 270 6.85 7.25 18.24
CA ARG A 270 7.65 7.38 19.46
C ARG A 270 8.54 8.63 19.43
N TYR A 271 9.25 8.87 18.34
CA TYR A 271 10.16 10.03 18.27
C TYR A 271 9.42 11.33 17.99
N ALA A 272 8.27 11.29 17.32
CA ALA A 272 7.39 12.43 17.18
C ALA A 272 6.88 12.91 18.56
N GLU A 273 6.39 11.98 19.39
CA GLU A 273 5.97 12.28 20.76
C GLU A 273 7.09 12.89 21.60
N LYS A 274 8.32 12.37 21.52
CA LYS A 274 9.49 12.91 22.24
C LYS A 274 9.82 14.37 21.89
N VAL A 275 9.43 14.83 20.70
CA VAL A 275 9.70 16.21 20.25
C VAL A 275 8.44 17.08 20.26
N GLY A 276 7.36 16.60 20.91
CA GLY A 276 6.11 17.36 21.07
C GLY A 276 5.19 17.38 19.84
N LEU A 277 5.38 16.48 18.90
CA LEU A 277 4.45 16.29 17.78
C LEU A 277 3.37 15.27 18.17
N ASP A 278 2.12 15.49 17.71
CA ASP A 278 1.03 14.56 17.96
C ASP A 278 1.26 13.21 17.22
N PRO A 279 1.51 12.10 17.94
CA PRO A 279 1.74 10.80 17.33
C PRO A 279 0.52 10.26 16.56
N ALA A 280 -0.70 10.76 16.86
CA ALA A 280 -1.91 10.32 16.17
C ALA A 280 -2.00 10.81 14.72
N VAL A 281 -1.35 11.93 14.40
CA VAL A 281 -1.39 12.51 13.05
C VAL A 281 -0.14 12.21 12.22
N VAL A 282 0.85 11.50 12.77
CA VAL A 282 2.08 11.12 12.03
C VAL A 282 2.20 9.60 11.89
N GLY A 283 3.07 9.17 11.01
CA GLY A 283 3.39 7.76 10.78
C GLY A 283 4.44 7.60 9.68
N ALA A 284 4.70 6.36 9.29
CA ALA A 284 5.74 6.08 8.29
C ALA A 284 5.52 6.78 6.93
N HIS A 285 4.25 7.03 6.55
CA HIS A 285 3.96 7.78 5.32
C HIS A 285 4.31 9.26 5.44
N SER A 286 4.39 9.79 6.67
CA SER A 286 4.76 11.18 6.95
C SER A 286 6.18 11.54 6.54
N LEU A 287 7.12 10.57 6.47
CA LEU A 287 8.46 10.77 5.94
C LEU A 287 8.42 11.05 4.44
N ARG A 288 7.68 10.25 3.69
CA ARG A 288 7.54 10.43 2.25
C ARG A 288 6.79 11.73 1.89
N SER A 289 5.71 12.05 2.60
CA SER A 289 5.03 13.34 2.43
C SER A 289 5.93 14.51 2.83
N GLY A 290 6.74 14.35 3.87
CA GLY A 290 7.76 15.32 4.26
C GLY A 290 8.76 15.61 3.14
N PHE A 291 9.34 14.56 2.54
CA PHE A 291 10.22 14.73 1.38
C PHE A 291 9.53 15.49 0.23
N LEU A 292 8.29 15.11 -0.13
CA LEU A 292 7.57 15.75 -1.22
C LEU A 292 7.24 17.20 -0.92
N THR A 293 6.87 17.53 0.32
CA THR A 293 6.63 18.91 0.76
C THR A 293 7.90 19.75 0.72
N GLU A 294 9.03 19.22 1.24
CA GLU A 294 10.31 19.93 1.21
C GLU A 294 10.84 20.11 -0.22
N ALA A 295 10.71 19.08 -1.07
CA ALA A 295 11.10 19.16 -2.47
C ALA A 295 10.29 20.22 -3.22
N ALA A 296 8.97 20.28 -2.99
CA ALA A 296 8.11 21.30 -3.58
C ALA A 296 8.50 22.71 -3.11
N LYS A 297 8.72 22.91 -1.80
CA LYS A 297 9.19 24.19 -1.24
C LYS A 297 10.55 24.62 -1.78
N ALA A 298 11.42 23.64 -2.07
CA ALA A 298 12.73 23.90 -2.67
C ALA A 298 12.66 24.11 -4.20
N GLY A 299 11.49 24.13 -4.82
CA GLY A 299 11.31 24.34 -6.26
C GLY A 299 11.75 23.16 -7.12
N ALA A 300 11.80 21.96 -6.57
CA ALA A 300 12.17 20.76 -7.33
C ALA A 300 11.18 20.49 -8.46
N SER A 301 11.68 20.16 -9.65
CA SER A 301 10.82 19.87 -10.80
C SER A 301 9.98 18.59 -10.57
N LEU A 302 8.76 18.57 -11.13
CA LEU A 302 7.87 17.39 -11.05
C LEU A 302 8.54 16.09 -11.50
N PRO A 303 9.31 16.04 -12.61
CA PRO A 303 10.03 14.84 -13.00
C PRO A 303 11.01 14.35 -11.91
N LYS A 304 11.75 15.25 -11.26
CA LYS A 304 12.68 14.88 -10.17
C LYS A 304 11.94 14.41 -8.91
N MET A 305 10.84 15.06 -8.56
CA MET A 305 9.97 14.60 -7.47
C MET A 305 9.40 13.22 -7.77
N GLN A 306 9.00 12.98 -9.02
CA GLN A 306 8.47 11.69 -9.48
C GLN A 306 9.53 10.59 -9.45
N GLU A 307 10.73 10.87 -9.96
CA GLU A 307 11.88 9.94 -9.97
C GLU A 307 12.18 9.43 -8.56
N VAL A 308 12.43 10.33 -7.61
CA VAL A 308 12.80 9.94 -6.25
C VAL A 308 11.63 9.29 -5.51
N SER A 309 10.43 9.84 -5.63
CA SER A 309 9.27 9.33 -4.90
C SER A 309 8.62 8.11 -5.54
N ARG A 310 8.85 7.84 -6.82
CA ARG A 310 8.18 6.77 -7.57
C ARG A 310 6.65 6.91 -7.53
N GLN A 311 6.16 8.18 -7.55
CA GLN A 311 4.73 8.48 -7.55
C GLN A 311 4.20 8.49 -8.98
N LYS A 312 3.33 7.51 -9.33
CA LYS A 312 2.79 7.40 -10.69
C LYS A 312 1.80 8.52 -11.05
N LYS A 313 1.02 8.98 -10.07
CA LYS A 313 -0.01 10.00 -10.30
C LYS A 313 0.58 11.40 -10.14
N VAL A 314 0.67 12.12 -11.24
CA VAL A 314 1.21 13.49 -11.28
C VAL A 314 0.32 14.46 -10.47
N GLU A 315 -1.01 14.23 -10.45
CA GLU A 315 -1.96 15.03 -9.69
C GLU A 315 -1.65 15.07 -8.19
N VAL A 316 -1.10 13.97 -7.65
CA VAL A 316 -0.67 13.90 -6.25
C VAL A 316 0.54 14.81 -6.01
N LEU A 317 1.50 14.85 -6.93
CA LEU A 317 2.68 15.73 -6.84
C LEU A 317 2.29 17.19 -7.01
N LEU A 318 1.40 17.48 -7.96
CA LEU A 318 0.83 18.83 -8.14
C LEU A 318 0.13 19.33 -6.87
N GLY A 319 -0.47 18.44 -6.07
CA GLY A 319 -1.02 18.79 -4.77
C GLY A 319 0.04 19.38 -3.84
N TYR A 320 1.21 18.72 -3.72
CA TYR A 320 2.31 19.23 -2.89
C TYR A 320 2.87 20.56 -3.40
N VAL A 321 3.00 20.72 -4.72
CA VAL A 321 3.49 21.97 -5.32
C VAL A 321 2.50 23.11 -5.05
N ARG A 322 1.20 22.89 -5.24
CA ARG A 322 0.16 23.89 -4.93
C ARG A 322 0.15 24.27 -3.44
N ASP A 323 0.24 23.29 -2.55
CA ASP A 323 0.26 23.54 -1.11
C ASP A 323 1.52 24.31 -0.69
N ALA A 324 2.68 24.07 -1.35
CA ALA A 324 3.93 24.77 -1.08
C ALA A 324 3.88 26.24 -1.57
N ALA A 325 3.26 26.47 -2.73
CA ALA A 325 3.18 27.78 -3.38
C ALA A 325 1.85 28.52 -3.12
N LEU A 326 1.11 28.13 -2.06
CA LEU A 326 -0.25 28.63 -1.80
C LEU A 326 -0.33 30.16 -1.73
N PHE A 327 0.71 30.81 -1.21
CA PHE A 327 0.82 32.26 -1.08
C PHE A 327 1.74 32.90 -2.13
N GLU A 328 2.46 32.12 -2.94
CA GLU A 328 3.35 32.63 -3.99
C GLU A 328 2.52 33.07 -5.21
N ASN A 329 2.78 34.29 -5.72
CA ASN A 329 2.06 34.88 -6.85
C ASN A 329 0.53 34.84 -6.67
N HIS A 330 0.06 35.08 -5.45
CA HIS A 330 -1.36 35.05 -5.15
C HIS A 330 -2.11 36.07 -5.97
N ALA A 331 -3.25 35.68 -6.56
CA ALA A 331 -4.02 36.58 -7.45
C ALA A 331 -4.42 37.90 -6.78
N GLY A 332 -4.59 37.89 -5.46
CA GLY A 332 -4.91 39.07 -4.66
C GLY A 332 -3.72 39.89 -4.18
N GLU A 333 -2.47 39.47 -4.42
CA GLU A 333 -1.27 40.10 -3.86
C GLU A 333 -1.16 41.61 -4.13
N ARG A 334 -1.69 42.05 -5.29
CA ARG A 334 -1.59 43.46 -5.72
C ARG A 334 -2.75 44.36 -5.23
N PHE A 335 -3.78 43.80 -4.60
CA PHE A 335 -4.95 44.58 -4.16
C PHE A 335 -5.48 44.24 -2.78
N LEU A 336 -4.94 43.23 -2.10
CA LEU A 336 -5.18 42.93 -0.71
C LEU A 336 -4.15 43.61 0.19
#